data_73725a00341bf23b1c4b999d1d19aa58
#
_entry.id   73725a00341bf23b1c4b999d1d19aa58
#
_cell.length_a   1.000
_cell.length_b   1.000
_cell.length_c   1.000
_cell.angle_alpha   90.00
_cell.angle_beta   90.00
_cell.angle_gamma   90.00
#
_symmetry.space_group_name_H-M   'P 1'
#
loop_
_entity.id
_entity.type
_entity.pdbx_description
1 polymer ?
#
loop_
_entity_poly.entity_id
_entity_poly.type
_entity_poly.pdbx_seq_one_letter_code
_entity_poly.pdbx_strand_id
1 'polypeptide(L)'
;MAETILFLTGKLARPSVEKVLQEMAPLPFEYRVHQLGLSVAALMTDKMIARRLKPNDYAGCKQIIVPGRCRGDLAELSKTLGIEVVRGPDEIKDLPIFFGKERKIPDLSRYDVNIFAEIVDAPQRDIAGILERASYYRDSGANVIDIGCLPEEKFPLMEEAITALHENGFKVSVDSLSIDDLRRASNAGADYLLSLTEKTIDLAKETDAIPILVPAQPGSLASLERAMEAMDKLGKPWIADPILDPIHFGLTDSIVRYHTLRQKYPEAPMMMGIGNLTELTDADTSGINALLFGIISELKITNVLATEVSPHARRAIKEADVARRMMFAARDDNSLPRDFTADLLVSHERRPFTDTEQEIIQLSENIKDPNYRIKIAPKGIFVFNRDGLLQETDPFAFYPQLQVKDDPGHAFYLGVELARAEIAWQLGKRYTQDEDLQWGCAVEIEQEDLTRQKTEGTTMQKEPQRTCGPAEIKKTKKQERACGTADKSDT
;
A
#
# COMPACT_ATOMS: atom_id res chain seq x y z
N MET A 1 34.78 -17.20 17.45
CA MET A 1 34.91 -15.76 17.75
C MET A 1 33.64 -15.09 17.26
N ALA A 2 33.04 -14.19 18.02
CA ALA A 2 31.87 -13.43 17.55
C ALA A 2 32.24 -12.60 16.33
N GLU A 3 31.36 -12.55 15.35
CA GLU A 3 31.55 -11.75 14.12
C GLU A 3 31.46 -10.26 14.49
N THR A 4 32.34 -9.43 13.93
CA THR A 4 32.31 -7.98 14.18
C THR A 4 31.63 -7.25 13.04
N ILE A 5 30.65 -6.39 13.35
CA ILE A 5 29.93 -5.53 12.40
C ILE A 5 30.40 -4.09 12.58
N LEU A 6 30.69 -3.41 11.47
CA LEU A 6 31.03 -1.99 11.47
C LEU A 6 29.80 -1.14 11.14
N PHE A 7 29.41 -0.25 12.01
CA PHE A 7 28.37 0.75 11.76
C PHE A 7 29.00 2.07 11.32
N LEU A 8 28.72 2.50 10.10
CA LEU A 8 29.12 3.84 9.62
C LEU A 8 28.06 4.87 10.00
N THR A 9 28.51 6.01 10.49
CA THR A 9 27.58 7.06 10.90
C THR A 9 28.20 8.46 10.76
N GLY A 10 27.38 9.49 10.92
CA GLY A 10 27.80 10.89 11.06
C GLY A 10 28.05 11.26 12.52
N LYS A 11 28.69 12.42 12.73
CA LYS A 11 29.06 12.91 14.07
C LYS A 11 27.84 13.05 14.99
N LEU A 12 26.72 13.59 14.46
CA LEU A 12 25.51 13.87 15.24
C LEU A 12 24.76 12.59 15.63
N ALA A 13 24.75 11.57 14.76
CA ALA A 13 24.01 10.34 14.99
C ALA A 13 24.75 9.30 15.82
N ARG A 14 26.09 9.45 16.01
CA ARG A 14 26.91 8.46 16.72
C ARG A 14 26.39 8.12 18.13
N PRO A 15 26.08 9.11 19.00
CA PRO A 15 25.60 8.81 20.36
C PRO A 15 24.31 7.97 20.34
N SER A 16 23.39 8.28 19.41
CA SER A 16 22.12 7.53 19.26
C SER A 16 22.34 6.09 18.76
N VAL A 17 23.27 5.89 17.81
CA VAL A 17 23.66 4.54 17.35
C VAL A 17 24.23 3.72 18.49
N GLU A 18 25.19 4.28 19.25
CA GLU A 18 25.83 3.61 20.39
C GLU A 18 24.81 3.29 21.49
N LYS A 19 23.90 4.22 21.81
CA LYS A 19 22.82 4.02 22.78
C LYS A 19 21.93 2.84 22.38
N VAL A 20 21.41 2.84 21.15
CA VAL A 20 20.52 1.78 20.67
C VAL A 20 21.20 0.42 20.67
N LEU A 21 22.46 0.34 20.23
CA LEU A 21 23.24 -0.90 20.24
C LEU A 21 23.49 -1.42 21.67
N GLN A 22 23.71 -0.53 22.63
CA GLN A 22 23.82 -0.89 24.07
C GLN A 22 22.49 -1.41 24.63
N GLU A 23 21.38 -0.75 24.32
CA GLU A 23 20.03 -1.18 24.75
C GLU A 23 19.63 -2.53 24.14
N MET A 24 20.20 -2.87 22.98
CA MET A 24 19.99 -4.16 22.33
C MET A 24 20.77 -5.30 22.97
N ALA A 25 21.68 -5.09 23.91
CA ALA A 25 22.49 -6.16 24.51
C ALA A 25 21.61 -7.23 25.24
N PRO A 26 22.02 -8.51 25.25
CA PRO A 26 23.21 -9.09 24.59
C PRO A 26 23.04 -9.22 23.07
N LEU A 27 24.08 -8.87 22.30
CA LEU A 27 24.13 -9.00 20.85
C LEU A 27 24.79 -10.32 20.44
N PRO A 28 24.35 -10.98 19.36
CA PRO A 28 25.01 -12.18 18.82
C PRO A 28 26.32 -11.87 18.07
N PHE A 29 26.68 -10.59 17.95
CA PHE A 29 27.89 -10.09 17.28
C PHE A 29 28.57 -9.00 18.11
N GLU A 30 29.84 -8.77 17.83
CA GLU A 30 30.57 -7.59 18.30
C GLU A 30 30.35 -6.43 17.34
N TYR A 31 30.48 -5.18 17.82
CA TYR A 31 30.31 -4.03 16.93
C TYR A 31 31.34 -2.95 17.13
N ARG A 32 31.58 -2.21 16.07
CA ARG A 32 32.35 -0.94 16.08
C ARG A 32 31.51 0.15 15.43
N VAL A 33 31.57 1.35 15.96
CA VAL A 33 30.90 2.54 15.38
C VAL A 33 31.96 3.50 14.87
N HIS A 34 31.96 3.77 13.56
CA HIS A 34 32.94 4.61 12.89
C HIS A 34 32.26 5.85 12.28
N GLN A 35 32.83 7.03 12.59
CA GLN A 35 32.39 8.29 12.00
C GLN A 35 33.15 8.56 10.69
N LEU A 36 32.44 8.71 9.59
CA LEU A 36 33.04 8.94 8.27
C LEU A 36 33.51 10.39 8.04
N GLY A 37 33.55 11.24 9.09
CA GLY A 37 33.94 12.66 8.97
C GLY A 37 32.83 13.54 8.37
N LEU A 38 31.57 13.16 8.52
CA LEU A 38 30.36 13.91 8.17
C LEU A 38 29.61 14.28 9.45
N SER A 39 28.95 15.44 9.48
CA SER A 39 28.03 15.78 10.57
C SER A 39 26.74 14.99 10.48
N VAL A 40 26.11 14.95 9.31
CA VAL A 40 24.80 14.34 9.05
C VAL A 40 24.97 12.99 8.35
N ALA A 41 24.50 11.89 8.96
CA ALA A 41 24.64 10.55 8.42
C ALA A 41 23.85 10.33 7.12
N ALA A 42 22.67 10.95 6.98
CA ALA A 42 21.80 10.84 5.80
C ALA A 42 22.43 11.39 4.49
N LEU A 43 23.46 12.23 4.60
CA LEU A 43 24.18 12.77 3.44
C LEU A 43 25.30 11.84 2.93
N MET A 44 25.44 10.66 3.50
CA MET A 44 26.48 9.69 3.13
C MET A 44 26.19 9.11 1.74
N THR A 45 27.27 8.92 0.96
CA THR A 45 27.21 8.27 -0.35
C THR A 45 28.29 7.20 -0.47
N ASP A 46 28.07 6.24 -1.38
CA ASP A 46 29.05 5.19 -1.75
C ASP A 46 30.41 5.78 -2.09
N LYS A 47 30.47 6.84 -2.91
CA LYS A 47 31.70 7.52 -3.29
C LYS A 47 32.42 8.17 -2.11
N MET A 48 31.66 8.71 -1.15
CA MET A 48 32.24 9.27 0.07
C MET A 48 32.82 8.16 0.94
N ILE A 49 32.15 7.02 1.06
CA ILE A 49 32.64 5.87 1.80
C ILE A 49 33.91 5.34 1.16
N ALA A 50 33.90 5.05 -0.14
CA ALA A 50 35.07 4.54 -0.88
C ALA A 50 36.32 5.44 -0.73
N ARG A 51 36.12 6.78 -0.69
CA ARG A 51 37.21 7.74 -0.56
C ARG A 51 37.76 7.92 0.85
N ARG A 52 36.89 7.79 1.87
CA ARG A 52 37.25 8.20 3.25
C ARG A 52 37.51 7.02 4.17
N LEU A 53 36.84 5.86 3.95
CA LEU A 53 37.01 4.67 4.77
C LEU A 53 38.31 3.97 4.40
N LYS A 54 39.17 3.77 5.38
CA LYS A 54 40.48 3.10 5.18
C LYS A 54 40.39 1.62 5.53
N PRO A 55 41.22 0.75 4.91
CA PRO A 55 41.21 -0.69 5.22
C PRO A 55 41.34 -1.01 6.71
N ASN A 56 42.13 -0.24 7.45
CA ASN A 56 42.29 -0.42 8.90
C ASN A 56 41.02 -0.13 9.69
N ASP A 57 40.09 0.70 9.18
CA ASP A 57 38.86 1.05 9.89
C ASP A 57 37.89 -0.12 9.97
N TYR A 58 37.92 -1.02 8.98
CA TYR A 58 37.06 -2.20 8.92
C TYR A 58 37.82 -3.54 8.97
N ALA A 59 39.12 -3.52 9.26
CA ALA A 59 39.88 -4.74 9.41
C ALA A 59 39.29 -5.67 10.48
N GLY A 60 39.08 -6.93 10.13
CA GLY A 60 38.47 -7.93 11.00
C GLY A 60 36.94 -7.84 11.13
N CYS A 61 36.28 -6.93 10.42
CA CYS A 61 34.83 -6.90 10.31
C CYS A 61 34.35 -7.89 9.24
N LYS A 62 33.16 -8.44 9.45
CA LYS A 62 32.48 -9.29 8.47
C LYS A 62 31.58 -8.47 7.54
N GLN A 63 31.00 -7.39 8.06
CA GLN A 63 29.99 -6.59 7.34
C GLN A 63 30.09 -5.13 7.76
N ILE A 64 29.72 -4.24 6.86
CA ILE A 64 29.55 -2.81 7.12
C ILE A 64 28.10 -2.44 6.97
N ILE A 65 27.52 -1.81 7.99
CA ILE A 65 26.16 -1.25 7.93
C ILE A 65 26.28 0.27 7.77
N VAL A 66 25.67 0.77 6.69
CA VAL A 66 25.60 2.21 6.39
C VAL A 66 24.21 2.76 6.75
N PRO A 67 24.05 4.08 6.95
CA PRO A 67 22.74 4.68 7.17
C PRO A 67 21.73 4.30 6.09
N GLY A 68 20.46 4.12 6.45
CA GLY A 68 19.39 3.72 5.51
C GLY A 68 19.25 4.67 4.33
N ARG A 69 19.48 5.95 4.54
CA ARG A 69 19.46 6.98 3.50
C ARG A 69 20.78 7.15 2.73
N CYS A 70 21.75 6.28 2.94
CA CYS A 70 23.00 6.29 2.17
C CYS A 70 22.72 6.07 0.69
N ARG A 71 23.19 7.00 -0.16
CA ARG A 71 22.96 6.96 -1.61
C ARG A 71 24.11 6.31 -2.34
N GLY A 72 23.81 5.70 -3.47
CA GLY A 72 24.77 5.07 -4.37
C GLY A 72 24.65 3.56 -4.44
N ASP A 73 25.52 2.94 -5.24
CA ASP A 73 25.56 1.51 -5.48
C ASP A 73 26.38 0.79 -4.41
N LEU A 74 25.70 0.16 -3.45
CA LEU A 74 26.38 -0.58 -2.37
C LEU A 74 26.93 -1.93 -2.83
N ALA A 75 26.42 -2.50 -3.92
CA ALA A 75 26.98 -3.73 -4.46
C ALA A 75 28.34 -3.48 -5.09
N GLU A 76 28.49 -2.37 -5.81
CA GLU A 76 29.79 -1.94 -6.35
C GLU A 76 30.73 -1.51 -5.25
N LEU A 77 30.24 -0.82 -4.22
CA LEU A 77 31.03 -0.46 -3.04
C LEU A 77 31.54 -1.70 -2.30
N SER A 78 30.69 -2.73 -2.14
CA SER A 78 31.09 -4.02 -1.51
C SER A 78 32.23 -4.68 -2.26
N LYS A 79 32.18 -4.72 -3.61
CA LYS A 79 33.28 -5.22 -4.44
C LYS A 79 34.55 -4.41 -4.26
N THR A 80 34.44 -3.09 -4.23
CA THR A 80 35.58 -2.16 -4.08
C THR A 80 36.28 -2.33 -2.73
N LEU A 81 35.52 -2.51 -1.66
CA LEU A 81 36.06 -2.67 -0.30
C LEU A 81 36.41 -4.12 0.05
N GLY A 82 35.94 -5.10 -0.72
CA GLY A 82 36.15 -6.52 -0.46
C GLY A 82 35.40 -7.03 0.79
N ILE A 83 34.35 -6.34 1.19
CA ILE A 83 33.53 -6.67 2.36
C ILE A 83 32.06 -6.32 2.06
N GLU A 84 31.12 -7.09 2.59
CA GLU A 84 29.71 -6.84 2.42
C GLU A 84 29.30 -5.49 3.03
N VAL A 85 28.61 -4.64 2.24
CA VAL A 85 28.07 -3.35 2.67
C VAL A 85 26.55 -3.38 2.51
N VAL A 86 25.82 -3.17 3.61
CA VAL A 86 24.35 -3.25 3.68
C VAL A 86 23.77 -1.94 4.20
N ARG A 87 22.63 -1.51 3.64
CA ARG A 87 21.85 -0.42 4.22
C ARG A 87 21.20 -0.88 5.52
N GLY A 88 21.39 -0.09 6.57
CA GLY A 88 20.61 -0.18 7.79
C GLY A 88 19.20 0.41 7.62
N PRO A 89 18.42 0.48 8.71
CA PRO A 89 17.12 1.14 8.70
C PRO A 89 17.27 2.65 8.54
N ASP A 90 16.22 3.31 8.06
CA ASP A 90 16.18 4.77 7.92
C ASP A 90 16.27 5.48 9.27
N GLU A 91 15.61 4.93 10.28
CA GLU A 91 15.67 5.44 11.65
C GLU A 91 16.53 4.52 12.54
N ILE A 92 17.42 5.15 13.31
CA ILE A 92 18.34 4.42 14.21
C ILE A 92 17.58 3.55 15.23
N LYS A 93 16.43 4.02 15.70
CA LYS A 93 15.59 3.29 16.68
C LYS A 93 14.94 2.03 16.10
N ASP A 94 14.99 1.83 14.78
CA ASP A 94 14.54 0.62 14.11
C ASP A 94 15.66 -0.45 13.96
N LEU A 95 16.88 -0.17 14.43
CA LEU A 95 17.96 -1.16 14.49
C LEU A 95 17.57 -2.48 15.18
N PRO A 96 16.82 -2.51 16.31
CA PRO A 96 16.36 -3.75 16.91
C PRO A 96 15.51 -4.59 15.94
N ILE A 97 14.62 -3.94 15.18
CA ILE A 97 13.78 -4.58 14.17
C ILE A 97 14.63 -5.10 13.01
N PHE A 98 15.57 -4.29 12.53
CA PHE A 98 16.51 -4.66 11.47
C PHE A 98 17.32 -5.92 11.81
N PHE A 99 17.70 -6.11 13.08
CA PHE A 99 18.40 -7.31 13.57
C PHE A 99 17.47 -8.42 14.07
N GLY A 100 16.16 -8.29 13.86
CA GLY A 100 15.19 -9.32 14.23
C GLY A 100 15.03 -9.56 15.75
N LYS A 101 15.53 -8.64 16.62
CA LYS A 101 15.48 -8.83 18.07
C LYS A 101 14.09 -8.71 18.68
N GLU A 102 13.22 -7.87 18.10
CA GLU A 102 11.84 -7.71 18.56
C GLU A 102 10.82 -8.40 17.65
N ARG A 103 11.23 -8.88 16.47
CA ARG A 103 10.35 -9.50 15.48
C ARG A 103 11.10 -10.38 14.49
N LYS A 104 10.61 -11.59 14.31
CA LYS A 104 10.72 -12.33 13.06
C LYS A 104 10.07 -11.46 11.97
N ILE A 105 10.81 -11.10 10.93
CA ILE A 105 10.21 -10.39 9.77
C ILE A 105 9.11 -11.30 9.23
N PRO A 106 7.84 -10.87 9.24
CA PRO A 106 6.75 -11.73 8.79
C PRO A 106 6.92 -12.04 7.30
N ASP A 107 6.72 -13.29 6.92
CA ASP A 107 6.63 -13.67 5.52
C ASP A 107 5.23 -13.33 4.99
N LEU A 108 5.12 -12.23 4.27
CA LEU A 108 3.89 -11.77 3.62
C LEU A 108 3.81 -12.20 2.14
N SER A 109 4.70 -13.07 1.67
CA SER A 109 4.66 -13.58 0.29
C SER A 109 3.52 -14.59 0.07
N ARG A 110 3.05 -15.23 1.14
CA ARG A 110 2.07 -16.33 1.13
C ARG A 110 0.65 -15.85 1.40
N TYR A 111 -0.30 -16.50 0.78
CA TYR A 111 -1.74 -16.34 1.00
C TYR A 111 -2.49 -17.59 0.55
N ASP A 112 -3.74 -17.74 0.96
CA ASP A 112 -4.64 -18.86 0.60
C ASP A 112 -6.03 -18.40 0.16
N VAL A 113 -6.20 -17.11 -0.11
CA VAL A 113 -7.44 -16.52 -0.61
C VAL A 113 -7.20 -15.94 -2.00
N ASN A 114 -7.99 -16.33 -2.99
CA ASN A 114 -7.98 -15.73 -4.31
C ASN A 114 -8.88 -14.49 -4.34
N ILE A 115 -8.43 -13.44 -4.97
CA ILE A 115 -9.18 -12.22 -5.20
C ILE A 115 -9.68 -12.22 -6.64
N PHE A 116 -10.99 -12.23 -6.80
CA PHE A 116 -11.70 -11.97 -8.04
C PHE A 116 -11.96 -10.45 -8.07
N ALA A 117 -11.40 -9.77 -9.04
CA ALA A 117 -11.53 -8.32 -9.16
C ALA A 117 -12.46 -7.97 -10.33
N GLU A 118 -13.60 -7.38 -10.01
CA GLU A 118 -14.66 -7.14 -10.98
C GLU A 118 -14.48 -5.84 -11.74
N ILE A 119 -14.55 -5.93 -13.06
CA ILE A 119 -14.71 -4.80 -13.98
C ILE A 119 -16.21 -4.63 -14.21
N VAL A 120 -16.87 -3.88 -13.34
CA VAL A 120 -18.34 -3.74 -13.29
C VAL A 120 -18.90 -3.12 -14.58
N ASP A 121 -18.16 -2.21 -15.20
CA ASP A 121 -18.54 -1.48 -16.41
C ASP A 121 -17.90 -2.08 -17.70
N ALA A 122 -17.56 -3.38 -17.68
CA ALA A 122 -16.93 -4.05 -18.80
C ALA A 122 -17.69 -3.88 -20.14
N PRO A 123 -19.05 -3.95 -20.20
CA PRO A 123 -19.79 -3.71 -21.44
C PRO A 123 -19.62 -2.31 -22.06
N GLN A 124 -19.20 -1.33 -21.27
CA GLN A 124 -19.01 0.07 -21.67
C GLN A 124 -17.57 0.39 -22.08
N ARG A 125 -16.66 -0.60 -21.99
CA ARG A 125 -15.25 -0.47 -22.32
C ARG A 125 -14.91 -1.13 -23.64
N ASP A 126 -13.90 -0.63 -24.31
CA ASP A 126 -13.23 -1.36 -25.38
C ASP A 126 -12.23 -2.39 -24.80
N ILE A 127 -11.73 -3.28 -25.63
CA ILE A 127 -10.79 -4.35 -25.22
C ILE A 127 -9.53 -3.78 -24.56
N ALA A 128 -9.01 -2.67 -25.08
CA ALA A 128 -7.81 -2.02 -24.53
C ALA A 128 -8.06 -1.50 -23.10
N GLY A 129 -9.20 -0.87 -22.86
CA GLY A 129 -9.61 -0.39 -21.54
C GLY A 129 -9.87 -1.54 -20.53
N ILE A 130 -10.40 -2.69 -21.00
CA ILE A 130 -10.53 -3.89 -20.17
C ILE A 130 -9.15 -4.43 -19.78
N LEU A 131 -8.21 -4.53 -20.72
CA LEU A 131 -6.85 -5.02 -20.45
C LEU A 131 -6.06 -4.08 -19.54
N GLU A 132 -6.21 -2.77 -19.70
CA GLU A 132 -5.61 -1.77 -18.81
C GLU A 132 -6.12 -1.95 -17.37
N ARG A 133 -7.43 -2.06 -17.19
CA ARG A 133 -8.04 -2.27 -15.87
C ARG A 133 -7.65 -3.62 -15.26
N ALA A 134 -7.61 -4.67 -16.06
CA ALA A 134 -7.17 -6.00 -15.64
C ALA A 134 -5.70 -5.99 -15.18
N SER A 135 -4.83 -5.29 -15.89
CA SER A 135 -3.42 -5.13 -15.51
C SER A 135 -3.27 -4.39 -14.19
N TYR A 136 -4.00 -3.30 -14.01
CA TYR A 136 -4.04 -2.56 -12.74
C TYR A 136 -4.51 -3.45 -11.59
N TYR A 137 -5.55 -4.26 -11.79
CA TYR A 137 -6.06 -5.17 -10.77
C TYR A 137 -5.07 -6.29 -10.44
N ARG A 138 -4.40 -6.87 -11.44
CA ARG A 138 -3.32 -7.85 -11.22
C ARG A 138 -2.20 -7.24 -10.37
N ASP A 139 -1.76 -6.03 -10.70
CA ASP A 139 -0.68 -5.33 -9.98
C ASP A 139 -1.13 -4.92 -8.56
N SER A 140 -2.43 -4.79 -8.35
CA SER A 140 -3.06 -4.63 -7.03
C SER A 140 -3.23 -5.94 -6.26
N GLY A 141 -2.98 -7.10 -6.89
CA GLY A 141 -2.98 -8.41 -6.24
C GLY A 141 -4.15 -9.33 -6.61
N ALA A 142 -4.97 -8.98 -7.61
CA ALA A 142 -6.02 -9.86 -8.11
C ALA A 142 -5.46 -11.15 -8.73
N ASN A 143 -6.19 -12.26 -8.55
CA ASN A 143 -5.88 -13.57 -9.13
C ASN A 143 -6.75 -13.89 -10.33
N VAL A 144 -7.97 -13.37 -10.36
CA VAL A 144 -8.97 -13.58 -11.39
C VAL A 144 -9.58 -12.23 -11.74
N ILE A 145 -9.76 -11.97 -13.02
CA ILE A 145 -10.50 -10.81 -13.52
C ILE A 145 -11.94 -11.24 -13.73
N ASP A 146 -12.84 -10.56 -13.04
CA ASP A 146 -14.25 -10.79 -13.19
C ASP A 146 -14.87 -9.76 -14.13
N ILE A 147 -15.55 -10.25 -15.16
CA ILE A 147 -16.24 -9.42 -16.14
C ILE A 147 -17.68 -9.26 -15.68
N GLY A 148 -18.03 -8.09 -15.15
CA GLY A 148 -19.39 -7.75 -14.77
C GLY A 148 -20.25 -7.46 -15.99
N CYS A 149 -21.39 -8.13 -16.10
CA CYS A 149 -22.41 -7.87 -17.11
C CYS A 149 -23.53 -7.04 -16.48
N LEU A 150 -23.77 -5.85 -17.00
CA LEU A 150 -24.83 -4.96 -16.52
C LEU A 150 -26.22 -5.56 -16.87
N PRO A 151 -27.19 -5.52 -15.95
CA PRO A 151 -28.53 -5.95 -16.24
C PRO A 151 -29.14 -5.22 -17.43
N GLU A 152 -29.79 -5.95 -18.35
CA GLU A 152 -30.45 -5.42 -19.53
C GLU A 152 -29.53 -4.77 -20.60
N GLU A 153 -28.21 -4.76 -20.37
CA GLU A 153 -27.23 -4.26 -21.31
C GLU A 153 -26.54 -5.43 -22.05
N LYS A 154 -26.45 -5.33 -23.40
CA LYS A 154 -25.76 -6.35 -24.17
C LYS A 154 -24.26 -6.10 -24.10
N PHE A 155 -23.51 -7.18 -23.94
CA PHE A 155 -22.05 -7.12 -24.07
C PHE A 155 -21.59 -7.80 -25.38
N PRO A 156 -21.53 -7.05 -26.50
CA PRO A 156 -21.16 -7.63 -27.81
C PRO A 156 -19.71 -8.14 -27.86
N LEU A 157 -18.80 -7.52 -27.11
CA LEU A 157 -17.37 -7.84 -27.09
C LEU A 157 -16.97 -8.92 -26.07
N MET A 158 -17.92 -9.59 -25.43
CA MET A 158 -17.66 -10.54 -24.34
C MET A 158 -16.64 -11.62 -24.74
N GLU A 159 -16.88 -12.30 -25.85
CA GLU A 159 -16.02 -13.38 -26.31
C GLU A 159 -14.61 -12.90 -26.67
N GLU A 160 -14.53 -11.72 -27.28
CA GLU A 160 -13.25 -11.07 -27.61
C GLU A 160 -12.51 -10.64 -26.33
N ALA A 161 -13.22 -10.10 -25.33
CA ALA A 161 -12.66 -9.71 -24.05
C ALA A 161 -12.08 -10.91 -23.28
N ILE A 162 -12.82 -12.04 -23.24
CA ILE A 162 -12.36 -13.27 -22.60
C ILE A 162 -11.09 -13.77 -23.29
N THR A 163 -11.10 -13.83 -24.62
CA THR A 163 -9.95 -14.26 -25.41
C THR A 163 -8.74 -13.36 -25.16
N ALA A 164 -8.92 -12.03 -25.23
CA ALA A 164 -7.84 -11.08 -25.02
C ALA A 164 -7.25 -11.16 -23.60
N LEU A 165 -8.09 -11.34 -22.58
CA LEU A 165 -7.63 -11.55 -21.19
C LEU A 165 -6.80 -12.82 -21.06
N HIS A 166 -7.24 -13.94 -21.64
CA HIS A 166 -6.48 -15.20 -21.62
C HIS A 166 -5.13 -15.08 -22.35
N GLU A 167 -5.10 -14.42 -23.52
CA GLU A 167 -3.86 -14.18 -24.26
C GLU A 167 -2.85 -13.36 -23.46
N ASN A 168 -3.32 -12.52 -22.53
CA ASN A 168 -2.50 -11.75 -21.58
C ASN A 168 -2.27 -12.45 -20.25
N GLY A 169 -2.61 -13.73 -20.13
CA GLY A 169 -2.30 -14.60 -18.98
C GLY A 169 -3.22 -14.42 -17.77
N PHE A 170 -4.39 -13.80 -17.94
CA PHE A 170 -5.38 -13.68 -16.88
C PHE A 170 -6.27 -14.92 -16.81
N LYS A 171 -6.71 -15.27 -15.61
CA LYS A 171 -7.91 -16.10 -15.41
C LYS A 171 -9.14 -15.20 -15.44
N VAL A 172 -10.21 -15.72 -16.04
CA VAL A 172 -11.42 -14.95 -16.31
C VAL A 172 -12.64 -15.57 -15.64
N SER A 173 -13.38 -14.73 -14.95
CA SER A 173 -14.73 -14.99 -14.45
C SER A 173 -15.71 -14.09 -15.18
N VAL A 174 -16.95 -14.51 -15.31
CA VAL A 174 -18.04 -13.68 -15.85
C VAL A 174 -19.20 -13.69 -14.89
N ASP A 175 -19.60 -12.50 -14.42
CA ASP A 175 -20.78 -12.29 -13.57
C ASP A 175 -21.96 -11.79 -14.40
N SER A 176 -23.01 -12.60 -14.46
CA SER A 176 -24.26 -12.24 -15.15
C SER A 176 -25.47 -12.95 -14.52
N LEU A 177 -26.59 -12.23 -14.50
CA LEU A 177 -27.89 -12.81 -14.19
C LEU A 177 -28.51 -13.54 -15.38
N SER A 178 -27.98 -13.37 -16.60
CA SER A 178 -28.43 -13.96 -17.84
C SER A 178 -27.77 -15.33 -18.08
N ILE A 179 -28.55 -16.37 -18.16
CA ILE A 179 -28.05 -17.71 -18.52
C ILE A 179 -27.45 -17.74 -19.93
N ASP A 180 -27.97 -16.93 -20.83
CA ASP A 180 -27.44 -16.86 -22.19
C ASP A 180 -26.05 -16.19 -22.21
N ASP A 181 -25.80 -15.17 -21.39
CA ASP A 181 -24.48 -14.59 -21.23
C ASP A 181 -23.50 -15.56 -20.58
N LEU A 182 -23.91 -16.26 -19.53
CA LEU A 182 -23.07 -17.29 -18.90
C LEU A 182 -22.74 -18.44 -19.86
N ARG A 183 -23.67 -18.80 -20.76
CA ARG A 183 -23.43 -19.79 -21.81
C ARG A 183 -22.45 -19.28 -22.85
N ARG A 184 -22.57 -18.02 -23.27
CA ARG A 184 -21.61 -17.36 -24.18
C ARG A 184 -20.23 -17.30 -23.57
N ALA A 185 -20.14 -16.88 -22.31
CA ALA A 185 -18.90 -16.83 -21.55
C ALA A 185 -18.22 -18.20 -21.45
N SER A 186 -18.99 -19.23 -21.13
CA SER A 186 -18.52 -20.61 -21.09
C SER A 186 -17.96 -21.06 -22.45
N ASN A 187 -18.70 -20.81 -23.53
CA ASN A 187 -18.26 -21.17 -24.89
C ASN A 187 -17.00 -20.40 -25.32
N ALA A 188 -16.78 -19.21 -24.80
CA ALA A 188 -15.57 -18.41 -25.00
C ALA A 188 -14.39 -18.86 -24.12
N GLY A 189 -14.62 -19.81 -23.19
CA GLY A 189 -13.59 -20.42 -22.36
C GLY A 189 -13.38 -19.74 -21.01
N ALA A 190 -14.34 -18.99 -20.48
CA ALA A 190 -14.25 -18.44 -19.11
C ALA A 190 -13.91 -19.54 -18.08
N ASP A 191 -13.03 -19.23 -17.13
CA ASP A 191 -12.61 -20.17 -16.08
C ASP A 191 -13.69 -20.36 -15.01
N TYR A 192 -14.48 -19.30 -14.75
CA TYR A 192 -15.51 -19.28 -13.72
C TYR A 192 -16.78 -18.60 -14.23
N LEU A 193 -17.92 -19.00 -13.66
CA LEU A 193 -19.24 -18.40 -13.93
C LEU A 193 -19.89 -17.93 -12.63
N LEU A 194 -20.19 -16.66 -12.52
CA LEU A 194 -20.94 -16.02 -11.46
C LEU A 194 -22.35 -15.66 -11.99
N SER A 195 -23.46 -16.23 -11.57
CA SER A 195 -23.52 -17.31 -10.60
C SER A 195 -24.61 -18.31 -11.02
N LEU A 196 -24.50 -19.55 -10.55
CA LEU A 196 -25.55 -20.53 -10.75
C LEU A 196 -26.35 -20.78 -9.45
N THR A 197 -27.62 -21.10 -9.61
CA THR A 197 -28.53 -21.49 -8.53
C THR A 197 -29.00 -22.90 -8.75
N GLU A 198 -29.70 -23.50 -7.78
CA GLU A 198 -30.40 -24.80 -7.99
C GLU A 198 -31.33 -24.84 -9.21
N LYS A 199 -31.80 -23.65 -9.69
CA LYS A 199 -32.71 -23.55 -10.84
C LYS A 199 -31.96 -23.47 -12.18
N THR A 200 -30.71 -23.06 -12.17
CA THR A 200 -29.90 -22.83 -13.37
C THR A 200 -28.72 -23.80 -13.49
N ILE A 201 -28.66 -24.77 -12.59
CA ILE A 201 -27.59 -25.75 -12.45
C ILE A 201 -27.33 -26.58 -13.70
N ASP A 202 -28.36 -26.71 -14.57
CA ASP A 202 -28.25 -27.50 -15.80
C ASP A 202 -27.15 -26.95 -16.74
N LEU A 203 -26.84 -25.63 -16.69
CA LEU A 203 -25.76 -25.08 -17.46
C LEU A 203 -24.40 -25.73 -17.09
N ALA A 204 -24.24 -26.16 -15.85
CA ALA A 204 -23.01 -26.83 -15.42
C ALA A 204 -22.73 -28.14 -16.16
N LYS A 205 -23.75 -28.77 -16.80
CA LYS A 205 -23.57 -29.96 -17.64
C LYS A 205 -22.89 -29.63 -18.98
N GLU A 206 -23.03 -28.38 -19.42
CA GLU A 206 -22.62 -27.92 -20.75
C GLU A 206 -21.26 -27.20 -20.70
N THR A 207 -20.68 -26.95 -19.51
CA THR A 207 -19.48 -26.12 -19.31
C THR A 207 -18.39 -26.87 -18.56
N ASP A 208 -17.14 -26.51 -18.83
CA ASP A 208 -15.98 -26.87 -18.01
C ASP A 208 -15.58 -25.76 -17.02
N ALA A 209 -16.18 -24.56 -17.12
CA ALA A 209 -15.98 -23.48 -16.18
C ALA A 209 -16.50 -23.87 -14.77
N ILE A 210 -15.83 -23.38 -13.74
CA ILE A 210 -16.20 -23.63 -12.34
C ILE A 210 -17.30 -22.65 -11.94
N PRO A 211 -18.53 -23.10 -11.63
CA PRO A 211 -19.59 -22.19 -11.21
C PRO A 211 -19.44 -21.78 -9.75
N ILE A 212 -19.73 -20.52 -9.48
CA ILE A 212 -20.02 -20.01 -8.15
C ILE A 212 -21.52 -20.22 -7.90
N LEU A 213 -21.82 -20.97 -6.84
CA LEU A 213 -23.19 -21.33 -6.48
C LEU A 213 -23.75 -20.34 -5.47
N VAL A 214 -24.91 -19.80 -5.77
CA VAL A 214 -25.63 -18.88 -4.86
C VAL A 214 -27.04 -19.44 -4.57
N PRO A 215 -27.65 -19.05 -3.43
CA PRO A 215 -29.01 -19.47 -3.14
C PRO A 215 -30.03 -18.83 -4.12
N ALA A 216 -30.94 -19.60 -4.69
CA ALA A 216 -32.01 -19.08 -5.54
C ALA A 216 -33.05 -18.24 -4.76
N GLN A 217 -33.08 -18.38 -3.45
CA GLN A 217 -33.87 -17.56 -2.53
C GLN A 217 -32.92 -16.84 -1.59
N PRO A 218 -32.96 -15.50 -1.52
CA PRO A 218 -32.07 -14.74 -0.65
C PRO A 218 -32.02 -15.30 0.77
N GLY A 219 -30.80 -15.49 1.30
CA GLY A 219 -30.56 -16.00 2.65
C GLY A 219 -30.83 -17.49 2.90
N SER A 220 -31.28 -18.28 1.88
CA SER A 220 -31.65 -19.67 2.05
C SER A 220 -30.47 -20.64 1.89
N LEU A 221 -29.84 -21.04 2.99
CA LEU A 221 -28.81 -22.09 2.94
C LEU A 221 -29.35 -23.42 2.32
N ALA A 222 -30.59 -23.79 2.60
CA ALA A 222 -31.19 -25.02 2.02
C ALA A 222 -31.24 -24.97 0.49
N SER A 223 -31.46 -23.80 -0.11
CA SER A 223 -31.39 -23.62 -1.56
C SER A 223 -29.98 -23.78 -2.10
N LEU A 224 -28.98 -23.18 -1.43
CA LEU A 224 -27.59 -23.34 -1.78
C LEU A 224 -27.13 -24.80 -1.66
N GLU A 225 -27.48 -25.47 -0.58
CA GLU A 225 -27.16 -26.89 -0.37
C GLU A 225 -27.70 -27.79 -1.49
N ARG A 226 -28.92 -27.54 -1.98
CA ARG A 226 -29.46 -28.30 -3.13
C ARG A 226 -28.65 -28.06 -4.41
N ALA A 227 -28.15 -26.83 -4.61
CA ALA A 227 -27.25 -26.56 -5.74
C ALA A 227 -25.92 -27.31 -5.59
N MET A 228 -25.32 -27.29 -4.39
CA MET A 228 -24.11 -28.06 -4.07
C MET A 228 -24.26 -29.55 -4.29
N GLU A 229 -25.35 -30.14 -3.76
CA GLU A 229 -25.65 -31.55 -3.95
C GLU A 229 -25.85 -31.92 -5.43
N ALA A 230 -26.42 -31.02 -6.24
CA ALA A 230 -26.57 -31.23 -7.66
C ALA A 230 -25.22 -31.24 -8.38
N MET A 231 -24.29 -30.37 -8.01
CA MET A 231 -22.94 -30.37 -8.55
C MET A 231 -22.14 -31.60 -8.13
N ASP A 232 -22.26 -32.03 -6.89
CA ASP A 232 -21.61 -33.26 -6.40
C ASP A 232 -22.07 -34.48 -7.19
N LYS A 233 -23.38 -34.58 -7.53
CA LYS A 233 -23.90 -35.63 -8.38
C LYS A 233 -23.37 -35.60 -9.82
N LEU A 234 -22.97 -34.38 -10.30
CA LEU A 234 -22.34 -34.22 -11.61
C LEU A 234 -20.83 -34.53 -11.55
N GLY A 235 -20.24 -34.64 -10.36
CA GLY A 235 -18.79 -34.84 -10.17
C GLY A 235 -17.94 -33.67 -10.66
N LYS A 236 -18.52 -32.47 -10.71
CA LYS A 236 -17.82 -31.24 -11.18
C LYS A 236 -17.45 -30.30 -10.02
N PRO A 237 -16.35 -29.58 -10.12
CA PRO A 237 -15.97 -28.59 -9.11
C PRO A 237 -16.95 -27.43 -9.04
N TRP A 238 -17.06 -26.84 -7.88
CA TRP A 238 -17.90 -25.67 -7.59
C TRP A 238 -17.35 -24.87 -6.42
N ILE A 239 -17.81 -23.62 -6.28
CA ILE A 239 -17.54 -22.74 -5.13
C ILE A 239 -18.87 -22.25 -4.59
N ALA A 240 -19.09 -22.29 -3.28
CA ALA A 240 -20.34 -21.85 -2.66
C ALA A 240 -20.22 -20.40 -2.16
N ASP A 241 -21.17 -19.56 -2.50
CA ASP A 241 -21.33 -18.23 -1.93
C ASP A 241 -22.71 -18.08 -1.26
N PRO A 242 -22.78 -18.12 0.08
CA PRO A 242 -24.03 -17.89 0.81
C PRO A 242 -24.48 -16.41 0.79
N ILE A 243 -23.76 -15.55 0.11
CA ILE A 243 -23.94 -14.09 -0.09
C ILE A 243 -23.75 -13.32 1.20
N LEU A 244 -22.84 -12.34 1.17
CA LEU A 244 -22.65 -11.34 2.21
C LEU A 244 -23.63 -10.18 1.97
N ASP A 245 -24.56 -9.98 2.88
CA ASP A 245 -25.54 -8.89 2.78
C ASP A 245 -24.95 -7.56 3.30
N PRO A 246 -25.42 -6.42 2.78
CA PRO A 246 -25.00 -5.11 3.29
C PRO A 246 -25.47 -4.87 4.73
N ILE A 247 -24.87 -3.87 5.40
CA ILE A 247 -25.29 -3.41 6.72
C ILE A 247 -26.76 -3.02 6.70
N HIS A 248 -27.52 -3.40 7.73
CA HIS A 248 -28.95 -3.26 7.90
C HIS A 248 -29.84 -4.11 6.95
N PHE A 249 -29.24 -4.80 5.97
CA PHE A 249 -29.96 -5.69 5.06
C PHE A 249 -29.66 -7.17 5.30
N GLY A 250 -29.01 -7.51 6.43
CA GLY A 250 -28.76 -8.89 6.82
C GLY A 250 -27.29 -9.25 7.04
N LEU A 251 -26.39 -8.27 7.19
CA LEU A 251 -24.96 -8.52 7.41
C LEU A 251 -24.70 -9.57 8.50
N THR A 252 -25.29 -9.40 9.68
CA THR A 252 -25.06 -10.33 10.79
C THR A 252 -25.57 -11.74 10.47
N ASP A 253 -26.73 -11.84 9.86
CA ASP A 253 -27.32 -13.12 9.47
C ASP A 253 -26.49 -13.79 8.38
N SER A 254 -25.90 -13.00 7.46
CA SER A 254 -25.00 -13.54 6.43
C SER A 254 -23.72 -14.12 7.03
N ILE A 255 -23.10 -13.47 8.01
CA ILE A 255 -21.94 -14.02 8.73
C ILE A 255 -22.32 -15.36 9.41
N VAL A 256 -23.50 -15.44 10.03
CA VAL A 256 -24.00 -16.69 10.62
C VAL A 256 -24.21 -17.76 9.55
N ARG A 257 -24.69 -17.40 8.34
CA ARG A 257 -24.81 -18.33 7.22
C ARG A 257 -23.46 -18.91 6.80
N TYR A 258 -22.44 -18.07 6.62
CA TYR A 258 -21.06 -18.51 6.30
C TYR A 258 -20.54 -19.46 7.38
N HIS A 259 -20.68 -19.10 8.65
CA HIS A 259 -20.26 -19.94 9.77
C HIS A 259 -21.01 -21.28 9.77
N THR A 260 -22.34 -21.28 9.60
CA THR A 260 -23.16 -22.48 9.57
C THR A 260 -22.78 -23.40 8.41
N LEU A 261 -22.56 -22.82 7.22
CA LEU A 261 -22.14 -23.58 6.05
C LEU A 261 -20.78 -24.25 6.29
N ARG A 262 -19.80 -23.51 6.86
CA ARG A 262 -18.48 -24.06 7.19
C ARG A 262 -18.55 -25.18 8.22
N GLN A 263 -19.40 -25.06 9.24
CA GLN A 263 -19.59 -26.13 10.25
C GLN A 263 -20.16 -27.39 9.62
N LYS A 264 -21.11 -27.25 8.68
CA LYS A 264 -21.76 -28.37 8.02
C LYS A 264 -20.89 -28.99 6.91
N TYR A 265 -20.11 -28.18 6.20
CA TYR A 265 -19.24 -28.58 5.10
C TYR A 265 -17.80 -28.05 5.33
N PRO A 266 -17.00 -28.72 6.17
CA PRO A 266 -15.70 -28.22 6.60
C PRO A 266 -14.69 -27.95 5.47
N GLU A 267 -14.79 -28.69 4.36
CA GLU A 267 -13.85 -28.61 3.24
C GLU A 267 -14.43 -27.90 2.00
N ALA A 268 -15.68 -27.43 2.06
CA ALA A 268 -16.31 -26.78 0.91
C ALA A 268 -15.53 -25.50 0.51
N PRO A 269 -15.16 -25.33 -0.76
CA PRO A 269 -14.63 -24.07 -1.24
C PRO A 269 -15.71 -22.99 -1.18
N MET A 270 -15.40 -21.85 -0.59
CA MET A 270 -16.35 -20.75 -0.43
C MET A 270 -15.81 -19.45 -1.03
N MET A 271 -16.76 -18.63 -1.48
CA MET A 271 -16.54 -17.24 -1.89
C MET A 271 -17.30 -16.29 -0.97
N MET A 272 -16.81 -15.06 -0.83
CA MET A 272 -17.48 -13.96 -0.16
C MET A 272 -17.38 -12.68 -1.01
N GLY A 273 -18.51 -12.10 -1.36
CA GLY A 273 -18.57 -10.80 -2.04
C GLY A 273 -18.32 -9.65 -1.07
N ILE A 274 -17.08 -9.19 -0.95
CA ILE A 274 -16.72 -8.13 0.00
C ILE A 274 -17.14 -6.72 -0.48
N GLY A 275 -17.40 -6.56 -1.77
CA GLY A 275 -17.88 -5.31 -2.37
C GLY A 275 -19.16 -4.78 -1.70
N ASN A 276 -20.04 -5.66 -1.22
CA ASN A 276 -21.25 -5.25 -0.51
C ASN A 276 -21.01 -4.47 0.79
N LEU A 277 -19.81 -4.48 1.33
CA LEU A 277 -19.43 -3.65 2.47
C LEU A 277 -18.48 -2.54 2.08
N THR A 278 -17.50 -2.80 1.23
CA THR A 278 -16.51 -1.79 0.86
C THR A 278 -17.10 -0.68 0.00
N GLU A 279 -18.11 -0.98 -0.83
CA GLU A 279 -18.78 -0.01 -1.71
C GLU A 279 -19.99 0.66 -1.05
N LEU A 280 -20.70 -0.06 -0.18
CA LEU A 280 -21.99 0.38 0.37
C LEU A 280 -21.88 0.91 1.81
N THR A 281 -20.66 1.22 2.27
CA THR A 281 -20.43 1.81 3.59
C THR A 281 -19.47 2.99 3.48
N ASP A 282 -19.91 4.19 3.85
CA ASP A 282 -19.11 5.40 3.84
C ASP A 282 -18.05 5.37 4.99
N ALA A 283 -17.01 4.56 4.79
CA ALA A 283 -15.89 4.41 5.71
C ALA A 283 -14.61 4.04 4.95
N ASP A 284 -13.45 4.27 5.58
CA ASP A 284 -12.17 3.83 5.00
C ASP A 284 -12.16 2.31 4.84
N THR A 285 -11.98 1.85 3.60
CA THR A 285 -12.08 0.43 3.21
C THR A 285 -10.97 -0.44 3.79
N SER A 286 -9.84 0.13 4.18
CA SER A 286 -8.73 -0.58 4.82
C SER A 286 -9.15 -1.26 6.15
N GLY A 287 -9.94 -0.57 6.98
CA GLY A 287 -10.50 -1.14 8.21
C GLY A 287 -11.55 -2.21 7.94
N ILE A 288 -12.41 -2.00 6.94
CA ILE A 288 -13.44 -2.96 6.50
C ILE A 288 -12.75 -4.24 5.99
N ASN A 289 -11.78 -4.10 5.09
CA ASN A 289 -10.99 -5.23 4.57
C ASN A 289 -10.26 -5.98 5.70
N ALA A 290 -9.62 -5.28 6.63
CA ALA A 290 -8.96 -5.92 7.76
C ALA A 290 -9.92 -6.79 8.58
N LEU A 291 -11.14 -6.30 8.89
CA LEU A 291 -12.14 -7.06 9.63
C LEU A 291 -12.67 -8.24 8.83
N LEU A 292 -13.04 -8.03 7.57
CA LEU A 292 -13.58 -9.08 6.72
C LEU A 292 -12.57 -10.20 6.50
N PHE A 293 -11.30 -9.88 6.22
CA PHE A 293 -10.26 -10.91 6.05
C PHE A 293 -9.92 -11.64 7.36
N GLY A 294 -10.19 -11.05 8.52
CA GLY A 294 -10.20 -11.76 9.79
C GLY A 294 -11.26 -12.87 9.80
N ILE A 295 -12.50 -12.56 9.46
CA ILE A 295 -13.61 -13.52 9.34
C ILE A 295 -13.31 -14.57 8.26
N ILE A 296 -12.85 -14.14 7.08
CA ILE A 296 -12.47 -14.99 5.95
C ILE A 296 -11.40 -15.99 6.37
N SER A 297 -10.37 -15.55 7.08
CA SER A 297 -9.29 -16.39 7.57
C SER A 297 -9.77 -17.42 8.60
N GLU A 298 -10.60 -17.01 9.57
CA GLU A 298 -11.16 -17.92 10.59
C GLU A 298 -12.09 -18.97 9.98
N LEU A 299 -12.88 -18.59 8.98
CA LEU A 299 -13.79 -19.46 8.27
C LEU A 299 -13.14 -20.22 7.11
N LYS A 300 -11.83 -20.02 6.86
CA LYS A 300 -11.09 -20.63 5.73
C LYS A 300 -11.81 -20.45 4.39
N ILE A 301 -12.34 -19.25 4.15
CA ILE A 301 -12.93 -18.89 2.86
C ILE A 301 -11.77 -18.68 1.88
N THR A 302 -11.86 -19.27 0.70
CA THR A 302 -10.73 -19.36 -0.25
C THR A 302 -10.82 -18.38 -1.41
N ASN A 303 -11.97 -17.71 -1.57
CA ASN A 303 -12.19 -16.79 -2.67
C ASN A 303 -12.96 -15.56 -2.18
N VAL A 304 -12.66 -14.39 -2.73
CA VAL A 304 -13.43 -13.17 -2.51
C VAL A 304 -13.71 -12.49 -3.84
N LEU A 305 -14.88 -11.85 -3.95
CA LEU A 305 -15.20 -10.93 -5.03
C LEU A 305 -15.08 -9.51 -4.49
N ALA A 306 -14.26 -8.70 -5.14
CA ALA A 306 -13.93 -7.34 -4.77
C ALA A 306 -14.13 -6.38 -5.95
N THR A 307 -14.56 -5.15 -5.65
CA THR A 307 -14.82 -4.09 -6.64
C THR A 307 -14.11 -2.80 -6.24
N GLU A 308 -13.90 -1.91 -7.20
CA GLU A 308 -13.41 -0.54 -7.02
C GLU A 308 -14.24 0.42 -7.88
N VAL A 309 -15.47 0.70 -7.46
CA VAL A 309 -16.43 1.58 -8.17
C VAL A 309 -16.50 2.94 -7.50
N SER A 310 -16.77 2.96 -6.20
CA SER A 310 -16.89 4.18 -5.43
C SER A 310 -15.51 4.85 -5.21
N PRO A 311 -15.43 6.19 -5.24
CA PRO A 311 -14.16 6.90 -5.03
C PRO A 311 -13.43 6.54 -3.72
N HIS A 312 -14.16 6.22 -2.65
CA HIS A 312 -13.60 5.82 -1.37
C HIS A 312 -13.08 4.37 -1.38
N ALA A 313 -13.59 3.51 -2.30
CA ALA A 313 -13.16 2.12 -2.47
C ALA A 313 -12.01 1.94 -3.49
N ARG A 314 -11.47 3.02 -4.05
CA ARG A 314 -10.48 3.02 -5.15
C ARG A 314 -9.20 2.21 -4.94
N ARG A 315 -8.95 1.70 -3.73
CA ARG A 315 -7.79 0.86 -3.41
C ARG A 315 -8.18 -0.44 -2.71
N ALA A 316 -9.47 -0.78 -2.72
CA ALA A 316 -10.04 -1.91 -2.00
C ALA A 316 -9.40 -3.25 -2.39
N ILE A 317 -9.02 -3.44 -3.66
CA ILE A 317 -8.35 -4.67 -4.13
C ILE A 317 -6.92 -4.75 -3.56
N LYS A 318 -6.17 -3.65 -3.55
CA LYS A 318 -4.83 -3.60 -2.94
C LYS A 318 -4.89 -3.85 -1.43
N GLU A 319 -5.84 -3.26 -0.76
CA GLU A 319 -6.07 -3.46 0.67
C GLU A 319 -6.47 -4.91 0.98
N ALA A 320 -7.29 -5.53 0.13
CA ALA A 320 -7.65 -6.94 0.22
C ALA A 320 -6.41 -7.84 0.08
N ASP A 321 -5.49 -7.54 -0.85
CA ASP A 321 -4.24 -8.31 -1.00
C ASP A 321 -3.36 -8.20 0.25
N VAL A 322 -3.23 -7.02 0.81
CA VAL A 322 -2.47 -6.83 2.07
C VAL A 322 -3.17 -7.54 3.23
N ALA A 323 -4.50 -7.42 3.34
CA ALA A 323 -5.27 -8.03 4.42
C ALA A 323 -5.17 -9.56 4.40
N ARG A 324 -5.33 -10.22 3.23
CA ARG A 324 -5.22 -11.70 3.13
C ARG A 324 -3.83 -12.19 3.54
N ARG A 325 -2.77 -11.49 3.14
CA ARG A 325 -1.39 -11.85 3.49
C ARG A 325 -1.11 -11.69 4.98
N MET A 326 -1.58 -10.58 5.55
CA MET A 326 -1.47 -10.32 6.98
C MET A 326 -2.21 -11.38 7.80
N MET A 327 -3.45 -11.73 7.43
CA MET A 327 -4.24 -12.71 8.16
C MET A 327 -3.70 -14.14 7.98
N PHE A 328 -3.20 -14.47 6.78
CA PHE A 328 -2.51 -15.74 6.55
C PHE A 328 -1.29 -15.88 7.45
N ALA A 329 -0.40 -14.90 7.46
CA ALA A 329 0.81 -14.91 8.26
C ALA A 329 0.51 -14.95 9.77
N ALA A 330 -0.49 -14.20 10.24
CA ALA A 330 -0.90 -14.19 11.63
C ALA A 330 -1.45 -15.56 12.07
N ARG A 331 -2.23 -16.21 11.23
CA ARG A 331 -2.75 -17.56 11.48
C ARG A 331 -1.63 -18.61 11.48
N ASP A 332 -0.70 -18.52 10.51
CA ASP A 332 0.46 -19.42 10.41
C ASP A 332 1.38 -19.31 11.64
N ASP A 333 1.58 -18.10 12.16
CA ASP A 333 2.33 -17.84 13.40
C ASP A 333 1.52 -18.05 14.68
N ASN A 334 0.23 -18.43 14.60
CA ASN A 334 -0.70 -18.55 15.72
C ASN A 334 -0.69 -17.30 16.64
N SER A 335 -0.74 -16.13 16.03
CA SER A 335 -0.63 -14.83 16.70
C SER A 335 -1.75 -13.87 16.28
N LEU A 336 -1.92 -12.78 17.03
CA LEU A 336 -2.81 -11.70 16.60
C LEU A 336 -2.26 -11.01 15.33
N PRO A 337 -3.12 -10.52 14.42
CA PRO A 337 -2.73 -9.80 13.21
C PRO A 337 -2.20 -8.41 13.54
N ARG A 338 -1.20 -8.36 14.40
CA ARG A 338 -0.58 -7.14 14.89
C ARG A 338 0.89 -7.15 14.56
N ASP A 339 1.37 -6.03 14.03
CA ASP A 339 2.78 -5.85 13.75
C ASP A 339 3.31 -6.64 12.52
N PHE A 340 2.47 -7.12 11.63
CA PHE A 340 2.86 -7.78 10.38
C PHE A 340 3.17 -6.76 9.27
N THR A 341 2.30 -5.76 9.09
CA THR A 341 2.47 -4.67 8.15
C THR A 341 1.81 -3.40 8.70
N ALA A 342 2.22 -2.24 8.19
CA ALA A 342 1.58 -0.96 8.43
C ALA A 342 0.68 -0.53 7.26
N ASP A 343 0.63 -1.29 6.17
CA ASP A 343 -0.02 -0.87 4.92
C ASP A 343 -1.54 -0.67 5.04
N LEU A 344 -2.18 -1.28 6.04
CA LEU A 344 -3.60 -1.01 6.37
C LEU A 344 -3.78 0.12 7.39
N LEU A 345 -2.70 0.73 7.88
CA LEU A 345 -2.74 1.92 8.74
C LEU A 345 -2.64 3.18 7.87
N VAL A 346 -3.77 3.63 7.33
CA VAL A 346 -3.79 4.76 6.38
C VAL A 346 -3.63 6.10 7.10
N SER A 347 -4.40 6.36 8.15
CA SER A 347 -4.42 7.67 8.82
C SER A 347 -3.39 7.81 9.94
N HIS A 348 -3.04 6.73 10.62
CA HIS A 348 -2.21 6.74 11.83
C HIS A 348 -0.99 5.84 11.70
N GLU A 349 -0.01 6.06 12.59
CA GLU A 349 1.14 5.17 12.75
C GLU A 349 1.17 4.59 14.16
N ARG A 350 1.75 3.41 14.32
CA ARG A 350 1.90 2.80 15.66
C ARG A 350 2.91 3.51 16.55
N ARG A 351 3.92 4.10 15.93
CA ARG A 351 5.00 4.84 16.61
C ARG A 351 5.20 6.18 15.88
N PRO A 352 4.27 7.12 16.07
CA PRO A 352 4.29 8.37 15.29
C PRO A 352 5.48 9.27 15.63
N PHE A 353 5.88 9.27 16.90
CA PHE A 353 6.97 10.15 17.36
C PHE A 353 8.22 9.31 17.60
N THR A 354 9.24 9.53 16.76
CA THR A 354 10.53 8.83 16.84
C THR A 354 11.43 9.39 17.93
N ASP A 355 11.25 10.66 18.27
CA ASP A 355 12.06 11.37 19.23
C ASP A 355 11.21 11.93 20.39
N THR A 356 11.74 11.89 21.59
CA THR A 356 11.18 12.62 22.72
C THR A 356 11.54 14.09 22.63
N GLU A 357 10.77 14.96 23.28
CA GLU A 357 11.09 16.40 23.35
C GLU A 357 12.50 16.67 23.87
N GLN A 358 12.93 15.92 24.88
CA GLN A 358 14.27 16.06 25.45
C GLN A 358 15.36 15.70 24.44
N GLU A 359 15.15 14.64 23.67
CA GLU A 359 16.08 14.25 22.58
C GLU A 359 16.15 15.33 21.49
N ILE A 360 15.03 15.96 21.13
CA ILE A 360 14.99 17.07 20.16
C ILE A 360 15.74 18.29 20.71
N ILE A 361 15.53 18.66 21.98
CA ILE A 361 16.25 19.78 22.64
C ILE A 361 17.76 19.51 22.64
N GLN A 362 18.17 18.32 23.09
CA GLN A 362 19.59 17.95 23.10
C GLN A 362 20.20 17.93 21.68
N LEU A 363 19.44 17.51 20.67
CA LEU A 363 19.87 17.55 19.30
C LEU A 363 20.07 19.00 18.83
N SER A 364 19.12 19.89 19.15
CA SER A 364 19.19 21.31 18.75
C SER A 364 20.42 22.02 19.27
N GLU A 365 20.85 21.75 20.51
CA GLU A 365 22.06 22.33 21.12
C GLU A 365 23.35 21.95 20.37
N ASN A 366 23.33 20.82 19.64
CA ASN A 366 24.48 20.31 18.90
C ASN A 366 24.56 20.78 17.44
N ILE A 367 23.54 21.46 16.94
CA ILE A 367 23.50 21.97 15.56
C ILE A 367 24.33 23.27 15.46
N LYS A 368 25.17 23.32 14.44
CA LYS A 368 26.11 24.47 14.22
C LYS A 368 25.98 25.11 12.83
N ASP A 369 25.10 24.57 12.02
CA ASP A 369 24.84 25.12 10.67
C ASP A 369 23.50 25.86 10.61
N PRO A 370 23.27 26.71 9.60
CA PRO A 370 22.06 27.53 9.50
C PRO A 370 20.85 26.79 8.96
N ASN A 371 20.99 25.55 8.48
CA ASN A 371 19.88 24.81 7.85
C ASN A 371 18.85 24.40 8.91
N TYR A 372 17.58 24.66 8.62
CA TYR A 372 16.49 24.28 9.51
C TYR A 372 16.26 22.78 9.50
N ARG A 373 16.04 22.23 10.69
CA ARG A 373 15.57 20.87 10.91
C ARG A 373 14.18 20.92 11.51
N ILE A 374 13.32 20.04 11.04
CA ILE A 374 11.95 19.92 11.49
C ILE A 374 11.78 18.54 12.11
N LYS A 375 11.23 18.50 13.31
CA LYS A 375 10.87 17.29 14.05
C LYS A 375 9.49 17.45 14.65
N ILE A 376 8.81 16.34 14.95
CA ILE A 376 7.54 16.34 15.67
C ILE A 376 7.65 15.51 16.96
N ALA A 377 6.92 15.94 17.98
CA ALA A 377 6.75 15.22 19.24
C ALA A 377 5.32 15.47 19.77
N PRO A 378 4.87 14.81 20.84
CA PRO A 378 3.49 14.94 21.31
C PRO A 378 3.00 16.39 21.54
N LYS A 379 3.91 17.31 21.89
CA LYS A 379 3.56 18.71 22.16
C LYS A 379 3.55 19.62 20.92
N GLY A 380 3.90 19.14 19.73
CA GLY A 380 3.87 19.94 18.51
C GLY A 380 5.05 19.69 17.57
N ILE A 381 5.29 20.70 16.75
CA ILE A 381 6.34 20.75 15.74
C ILE A 381 7.51 21.54 16.32
N PHE A 382 8.71 21.04 16.08
CA PHE A 382 9.97 21.63 16.51
C PHE A 382 10.80 22.01 15.31
N VAL A 383 11.20 23.29 15.21
CA VAL A 383 12.08 23.80 14.14
C VAL A 383 13.33 24.38 14.78
N PHE A 384 14.49 23.94 14.34
CA PHE A 384 15.73 24.36 14.95
C PHE A 384 16.91 24.38 13.96
N ASN A 385 17.84 25.27 14.23
CA ASN A 385 19.14 25.37 13.59
C ASN A 385 20.17 25.87 14.62
N ARG A 386 21.32 26.39 14.16
CA ARG A 386 22.34 26.97 15.05
C ARG A 386 21.86 28.18 15.86
N ASP A 387 20.82 28.88 15.38
CA ASP A 387 20.34 30.14 15.97
C ASP A 387 19.28 29.90 17.07
N GLY A 388 18.79 28.66 17.20
CA GLY A 388 17.88 28.27 18.29
C GLY A 388 16.85 27.23 17.92
N LEU A 389 15.95 27.00 18.86
CA LEU A 389 14.83 26.06 18.79
C LEU A 389 13.50 26.80 18.92
N LEU A 390 12.59 26.54 18.00
CA LEU A 390 11.21 27.02 18.01
C LEU A 390 10.28 25.82 18.20
N GLN A 391 9.17 26.00 18.92
CA GLN A 391 8.13 24.99 19.11
C GLN A 391 6.77 25.63 18.93
N GLU A 392 6.00 25.14 17.96
CA GLU A 392 4.63 25.61 17.66
C GLU A 392 3.77 24.44 17.18
N THR A 393 2.48 24.67 17.04
CA THR A 393 1.54 23.72 16.45
C THR A 393 0.98 24.19 15.11
N ASP A 394 1.08 25.49 14.85
CA ASP A 394 0.64 26.15 13.62
C ASP A 394 1.87 26.50 12.76
N PRO A 395 1.97 25.97 11.53
CA PRO A 395 3.04 26.34 10.59
C PRO A 395 3.21 27.85 10.36
N PHE A 396 2.11 28.61 10.36
CA PHE A 396 2.17 30.05 10.15
C PHE A 396 2.84 30.80 11.32
N ALA A 397 2.80 30.24 12.54
CA ALA A 397 3.46 30.85 13.70
C ALA A 397 5.00 30.79 13.61
N PHE A 398 5.54 29.86 12.83
CA PHE A 398 6.99 29.79 12.58
C PHE A 398 7.48 30.87 11.63
N TYR A 399 6.71 31.19 10.58
CA TYR A 399 7.18 32.03 9.47
C TYR A 399 7.80 33.38 9.91
N PRO A 400 7.20 34.15 10.85
CA PRO A 400 7.81 35.41 11.31
C PRO A 400 9.19 35.25 11.99
N GLN A 401 9.48 34.06 12.51
CA GLN A 401 10.67 33.74 13.27
C GLN A 401 11.75 33.08 12.41
N LEU A 402 11.41 32.61 11.20
CA LEU A 402 12.34 32.00 10.26
C LEU A 402 13.05 33.06 9.45
N GLN A 403 14.36 32.92 9.28
CA GLN A 403 15.21 33.88 8.53
C GLN A 403 15.20 33.54 7.03
N VAL A 404 14.02 33.55 6.39
CA VAL A 404 13.82 33.12 4.99
C VAL A 404 13.17 34.19 4.11
N LYS A 405 13.03 35.44 4.59
CA LYS A 405 12.35 36.53 3.85
C LYS A 405 12.99 36.82 2.50
N ASP A 406 14.31 36.70 2.43
CA ASP A 406 15.10 37.00 1.25
C ASP A 406 15.45 35.75 0.43
N ASP A 407 14.92 34.57 0.82
CA ASP A 407 15.07 33.29 0.13
C ASP A 407 13.71 32.62 -0.12
N PRO A 408 13.01 33.01 -1.20
CA PRO A 408 11.68 32.49 -1.49
C PRO A 408 11.69 30.97 -1.79
N GLY A 409 12.78 30.44 -2.32
CA GLY A 409 12.90 29.00 -2.57
C GLY A 409 12.92 28.20 -1.26
N HIS A 410 13.72 28.66 -0.30
CA HIS A 410 13.83 28.04 1.03
C HIS A 410 12.54 28.25 1.83
N ALA A 411 11.89 29.43 1.72
CA ALA A 411 10.60 29.68 2.36
C ALA A 411 9.51 28.72 1.85
N PHE A 412 9.45 28.49 0.52
CA PHE A 412 8.51 27.54 -0.07
C PHE A 412 8.78 26.09 0.41
N TYR A 413 10.04 25.67 0.39
CA TYR A 413 10.45 24.35 0.88
C TYR A 413 10.03 24.14 2.34
N LEU A 414 10.35 25.07 3.24
CA LEU A 414 9.97 24.98 4.65
C LEU A 414 8.44 24.99 4.82
N GLY A 415 7.72 25.77 4.01
CA GLY A 415 6.25 25.76 4.02
C GLY A 415 5.66 24.38 3.70
N VAL A 416 6.20 23.70 2.70
CA VAL A 416 5.79 22.33 2.34
C VAL A 416 6.12 21.35 3.47
N GLU A 417 7.32 21.42 4.02
CA GLU A 417 7.76 20.51 5.09
C GLU A 417 7.00 20.75 6.40
N LEU A 418 6.70 22.01 6.74
CA LEU A 418 5.89 22.34 7.91
C LEU A 418 4.44 21.86 7.76
N ALA A 419 3.85 21.98 6.56
CA ALA A 419 2.52 21.44 6.30
C ALA A 419 2.50 19.90 6.45
N ARG A 420 3.53 19.20 5.94
CA ARG A 420 3.68 17.74 6.15
C ARG A 420 3.83 17.40 7.63
N ALA A 421 4.62 18.16 8.37
CA ALA A 421 4.84 17.97 9.81
C ALA A 421 3.55 18.19 10.60
N GLU A 422 2.74 19.19 10.25
CA GLU A 422 1.45 19.47 10.86
C GLU A 422 0.48 18.31 10.65
N ILE A 423 0.30 17.86 9.41
CA ILE A 423 -0.55 16.70 9.08
C ILE A 423 -0.10 15.46 9.86
N ALA A 424 1.20 15.20 9.90
CA ALA A 424 1.74 14.06 10.62
C ALA A 424 1.52 14.17 12.14
N TRP A 425 1.71 15.35 12.71
CA TRP A 425 1.46 15.59 14.14
C TRP A 425 -0.01 15.42 14.49
N GLN A 426 -0.93 16.05 13.71
CA GLN A 426 -2.38 15.98 13.95
C GLN A 426 -2.92 14.55 13.83
N LEU A 427 -2.46 13.78 12.85
CA LEU A 427 -2.93 12.42 12.60
C LEU A 427 -2.16 11.36 13.40
N GLY A 428 -1.09 11.74 14.11
CA GLY A 428 -0.23 10.75 14.74
C GLY A 428 0.43 9.85 13.69
N LYS A 429 1.11 10.46 12.72
CA LYS A 429 1.95 9.77 11.72
C LYS A 429 3.43 10.03 11.96
N ARG A 430 4.27 9.15 11.44
CA ARG A 430 5.71 9.39 11.42
C ARG A 430 6.02 10.53 10.42
N TYR A 431 6.87 11.44 10.81
CA TYR A 431 7.40 12.51 9.97
C TYR A 431 8.92 12.40 9.89
N THR A 432 9.44 12.38 8.68
CA THR A 432 10.86 12.52 8.38
C THR A 432 11.01 13.64 7.36
N GLN A 433 11.84 14.63 7.66
CA GLN A 433 12.08 15.75 6.75
C GLN A 433 12.65 15.24 5.42
N ASP A 434 12.23 15.82 4.30
CA ASP A 434 12.56 15.44 2.92
C ASP A 434 11.95 14.11 2.45
N GLU A 435 11.02 13.53 3.21
CA GLU A 435 10.28 12.33 2.83
C GLU A 435 8.78 12.59 2.71
N ASP A 436 8.13 11.84 1.82
CA ASP A 436 6.67 11.85 1.73
C ASP A 436 6.04 11.09 2.90
N LEU A 437 4.88 11.57 3.36
CA LEU A 437 4.11 10.88 4.40
C LEU A 437 3.62 9.53 3.87
N GLN A 438 3.74 8.52 4.70
CA GLN A 438 3.25 7.16 4.37
C GLN A 438 1.73 7.08 4.58
N TRP A 439 1.02 6.59 3.57
CA TRP A 439 -0.43 6.45 3.57
C TRP A 439 -0.88 5.00 3.39
N GLY A 440 -0.01 4.04 3.71
CA GLY A 440 -0.29 2.62 3.51
C GLY A 440 -0.72 2.31 2.08
N CYS A 441 -1.80 1.54 1.92
CA CYS A 441 -2.35 1.20 0.61
C CYS A 441 -3.09 2.35 -0.10
N ALA A 442 -3.43 3.44 0.60
CA ALA A 442 -4.26 4.51 0.03
C ALA A 442 -3.55 5.32 -1.06
N VAL A 443 -2.22 5.41 -0.98
CA VAL A 443 -1.39 6.14 -1.94
C VAL A 443 -0.18 5.29 -2.34
N GLU A 444 0.08 5.20 -3.63
CA GLU A 444 1.36 4.68 -4.11
C GLU A 444 2.42 5.76 -4.00
N ILE A 445 3.44 5.49 -3.21
CA ILE A 445 4.60 6.35 -3.10
C ILE A 445 5.72 5.70 -3.93
N GLU A 446 6.24 6.45 -4.89
CA GLU A 446 7.42 6.00 -5.63
C GLU A 446 8.58 5.83 -4.65
N GLN A 447 9.14 4.62 -4.62
CA GLN A 447 10.33 4.38 -3.80
C GLN A 447 11.48 5.20 -4.34
N GLU A 448 12.07 6.02 -3.46
CA GLU A 448 13.23 6.81 -3.82
C GLU A 448 14.39 5.89 -4.23
N ASP A 449 14.91 6.08 -5.45
CA ASP A 449 16.06 5.34 -5.94
C ASP A 449 17.34 5.80 -5.21
N LEU A 450 17.67 5.13 -4.11
CA LEU A 450 18.87 5.41 -3.32
C LEU A 450 20.18 4.99 -4.02
N THR A 451 20.12 4.29 -5.16
CA THR A 451 21.33 4.00 -5.96
C THR A 451 21.82 5.23 -6.71
N ARG A 452 20.95 6.21 -6.93
CA ARG A 452 21.26 7.47 -7.63
C ARG A 452 21.54 8.59 -6.65
N GLN A 453 22.48 9.46 -7.01
CA GLN A 453 22.68 10.71 -6.29
C GLN A 453 21.59 11.71 -6.71
N LYS A 454 21.08 12.51 -5.76
CA LYS A 454 20.19 13.63 -6.10
C LYS A 454 20.97 14.60 -7.00
N THR A 455 20.41 14.93 -8.17
CA THR A 455 20.97 15.95 -9.08
C THR A 455 20.63 17.33 -8.56
N GLU A 456 21.44 18.35 -8.95
CA GLU A 456 21.12 19.75 -8.71
C GLU A 456 19.70 20.05 -9.25
N GLY A 457 18.81 20.58 -8.41
CA GLY A 457 17.40 20.84 -8.73
C GLY A 457 16.38 19.86 -8.07
N THR A 458 16.80 18.70 -7.55
CA THR A 458 15.95 17.81 -6.73
C THR A 458 16.03 18.15 -5.24
N THR A 459 17.04 18.92 -4.83
CA THR A 459 17.10 19.59 -3.54
C THR A 459 17.04 21.09 -3.82
N MET A 460 16.10 21.80 -3.23
CA MET A 460 15.92 23.25 -3.42
C MET A 460 17.05 24.10 -2.80
N GLN A 461 18.25 23.59 -2.82
CA GLN A 461 19.47 24.28 -2.37
C GLN A 461 20.28 24.68 -3.60
N LYS A 462 20.03 25.80 -4.11
CA LYS A 462 20.72 26.74 -5.02
C LYS A 462 19.84 27.10 -6.20
N GLU A 463 19.82 28.39 -6.48
CA GLU A 463 19.10 29.03 -7.57
C GLU A 463 19.17 28.21 -8.86
N PRO A 464 18.02 27.78 -9.44
CA PRO A 464 18.02 27.50 -10.85
C PRO A 464 18.29 28.84 -11.54
N GLN A 465 19.33 28.93 -12.34
CA GLN A 465 19.45 30.00 -13.33
C GLN A 465 18.20 29.91 -14.23
N ARG A 466 17.13 30.58 -13.81
CA ARG A 466 15.97 30.80 -14.65
C ARG A 466 16.37 31.82 -15.70
N THR A 467 16.70 31.33 -16.90
CA THR A 467 16.49 32.14 -18.08
C THR A 467 14.96 32.32 -18.17
N CYS A 468 14.48 33.50 -17.79
CA CYS A 468 13.11 33.90 -18.03
C CYS A 468 12.89 34.02 -19.53
N GLY A 469 12.52 32.93 -20.18
CA GLY A 469 11.79 32.97 -21.42
C GLY A 469 10.29 33.12 -21.11
N PRO A 470 9.53 33.93 -21.87
CA PRO A 470 8.11 34.09 -21.61
C PRO A 470 7.40 32.77 -21.73
N ALA A 471 6.69 32.36 -20.69
CA ALA A 471 5.84 31.17 -20.71
C ALA A 471 4.75 31.38 -21.77
N GLU A 472 4.76 30.62 -22.83
CA GLU A 472 3.62 30.51 -23.72
C GLU A 472 2.44 29.88 -22.98
N ILE A 473 1.52 30.72 -22.55
CA ILE A 473 0.23 30.28 -22.05
C ILE A 473 -0.54 29.73 -23.26
N LYS A 474 -0.62 28.42 -23.39
CA LYS A 474 -1.54 27.77 -24.34
C LYS A 474 -2.96 28.17 -23.97
N LYS A 475 -3.51 29.13 -24.72
CA LYS A 475 -4.93 29.49 -24.65
C LYS A 475 -5.74 28.30 -25.16
N THR A 476 -6.37 27.58 -24.24
CA THR A 476 -7.46 26.65 -24.58
C THR A 476 -8.60 27.45 -25.17
N LYS A 477 -8.95 27.18 -26.44
CA LYS A 477 -10.10 27.78 -27.13
C LYS A 477 -11.38 27.43 -26.32
N LYS A 478 -11.94 28.41 -25.63
CA LYS A 478 -13.32 28.37 -25.17
C LYS A 478 -14.23 28.40 -26.41
N GLN A 479 -15.02 27.35 -26.62
CA GLN A 479 -16.16 27.39 -27.54
C GLN A 479 -17.16 28.42 -27.01
N GLU A 480 -17.29 29.50 -27.76
CA GLU A 480 -18.39 30.47 -27.59
C GLU A 480 -19.70 29.76 -27.94
N ARG A 481 -20.55 29.52 -26.95
CA ARG A 481 -21.95 29.24 -27.18
C ARG A 481 -22.61 30.57 -27.47
N ALA A 482 -23.07 30.78 -28.69
CA ALA A 482 -23.89 31.88 -29.12
C ALA A 482 -25.20 31.91 -28.30
N CYS A 483 -25.39 32.97 -27.52
CA CYS A 483 -26.65 33.29 -26.90
C CYS A 483 -27.54 33.95 -27.93
N GLY A 484 -28.56 33.22 -28.42
CA GLY A 484 -29.58 33.78 -29.29
C GLY A 484 -30.47 34.69 -28.51
N THR A 485 -30.49 35.94 -28.88
CA THR A 485 -31.47 36.95 -28.44
C THR A 485 -32.84 36.56 -28.98
N ALA A 486 -33.79 36.30 -28.07
CA ALA A 486 -35.21 36.23 -28.42
C ALA A 486 -35.80 37.66 -28.42
N ASP A 487 -36.22 38.07 -29.60
CA ASP A 487 -36.95 39.30 -29.83
C ASP A 487 -38.37 39.18 -29.29
N LYS A 488 -38.83 40.19 -28.55
CA LYS A 488 -40.22 40.37 -28.15
C LYS A 488 -40.95 41.15 -29.24
N SER A 489 -41.98 40.59 -29.80
CA SER A 489 -43.03 41.39 -30.44
C SER A 489 -44.39 40.75 -30.18
N ASP A 490 -45.17 41.47 -29.46
CA ASP A 490 -46.62 41.65 -29.44
C ASP A 490 -47.48 40.77 -30.37
N THR A 491 -48.36 40.04 -29.80
CA THR A 491 -49.86 40.20 -29.78
C THR A 491 -50.49 39.11 -28.94
#